data_7efd3241a624f3259f5e39a651a4a3db
#
_entry.id   7efd3241a624f3259f5e39a651a4a3db
#
_cell.length_a   1.000
_cell.length_b   1.000
_cell.length_c   1.000
_cell.angle_alpha   90.00
_cell.angle_beta   90.00
_cell.angle_gamma   90.00
#
_symmetry.space_group_name_H-M   'P 1'
#
loop_
_entity.id
_entity.type
_entity.pdbx_description
1 polymer ?
#
loop_
_entity_poly.entity_id
_entity_poly.type
_entity_poly.pdbx_seq_one_letter_code
_entity_poly.pdbx_strand_id
1 'polypeptide(L)'
;MPLLIWLGLAISLNGAVAQEERIPGAQSDGVNLNKPAHFQIWRKIALGTYKGVDAYRRELDSAGIKIGDAADEILGRPAFSYGTMTDVELVLVSAADLGVETESSLAGVYKRARQVGLELCPAEVGPQLRLDYRNQPLGEALDIAMEPLATYSGDPTILTLVNWGTGLALIGRDGRSESMVSPTSRFVFALPTSGRLEAMRDDPQIVPTSSE
;
A
#
# COMPACT_ATOMS: atom_id res chain seq x y z
N MET A 1 -3.94 -63.61 -66.84
CA MET A 1 -2.73 -62.80 -66.63
C MET A 1 -2.98 -61.41 -67.20
N PRO A 2 -3.27 -60.39 -66.40
CA PRO A 2 -3.31 -59.04 -66.91
C PRO A 2 -2.14 -58.25 -66.38
N LEU A 3 -1.53 -57.49 -67.24
CA LEU A 3 -0.48 -56.48 -67.04
C LEU A 3 -0.98 -55.33 -66.19
N LEU A 4 -0.26 -55.04 -65.10
CA LEU A 4 -0.44 -53.82 -64.34
C LEU A 4 0.42 -52.70 -64.92
N ILE A 5 -0.26 -51.64 -65.40
CA ILE A 5 0.39 -50.41 -65.87
C ILE A 5 0.51 -49.49 -64.66
N TRP A 6 1.75 -49.19 -64.29
CA TRP A 6 2.05 -48.17 -63.28
C TRP A 6 2.02 -46.77 -63.91
N LEU A 7 1.07 -45.96 -63.47
CA LEU A 7 1.03 -44.52 -63.81
C LEU A 7 1.72 -43.75 -62.67
N GLY A 8 2.89 -43.21 -62.98
CA GLY A 8 3.63 -42.36 -62.06
C GLY A 8 3.00 -40.99 -61.94
N LEU A 9 2.50 -40.62 -60.78
CA LEU A 9 2.06 -39.29 -60.47
C LEU A 9 3.20 -38.50 -59.84
N ALA A 10 3.79 -37.55 -60.58
CA ALA A 10 4.78 -36.61 -60.05
C ALA A 10 4.05 -35.53 -59.21
N ILE A 11 4.27 -35.55 -57.93
CA ILE A 11 3.82 -34.50 -57.03
C ILE A 11 4.91 -33.46 -56.95
N SER A 12 4.66 -32.31 -57.58
CA SER A 12 5.50 -31.13 -57.44
C SER A 12 5.32 -30.50 -56.05
N LEU A 13 6.37 -30.58 -55.21
CA LEU A 13 6.40 -29.84 -53.95
C LEU A 13 6.73 -28.39 -54.24
N ASN A 14 5.68 -27.55 -54.30
CA ASN A 14 5.85 -26.12 -54.15
C ASN A 14 6.07 -25.79 -52.68
N GLY A 15 7.27 -25.35 -52.34
CA GLY A 15 7.63 -24.86 -51.01
C GLY A 15 6.82 -23.60 -50.70
N ALA A 16 5.82 -23.76 -49.86
CA ALA A 16 5.20 -22.61 -49.21
C ALA A 16 6.14 -22.16 -48.10
N VAL A 17 6.83 -21.04 -48.34
CA VAL A 17 7.54 -20.31 -47.31
C VAL A 17 6.47 -19.74 -46.38
N ALA A 18 6.35 -20.30 -45.18
CA ALA A 18 5.53 -19.74 -44.10
C ALA A 18 6.11 -18.36 -43.76
N GLN A 19 5.39 -17.31 -44.15
CA GLN A 19 5.63 -16.00 -43.58
C GLN A 19 5.23 -16.03 -42.12
N GLU A 20 6.27 -15.96 -41.29
CA GLU A 20 6.15 -15.73 -39.85
C GLU A 20 5.51 -14.34 -39.66
N GLU A 21 4.21 -14.32 -39.39
CA GLU A 21 3.47 -13.12 -39.03
C GLU A 21 4.08 -12.62 -37.71
N ARG A 22 4.98 -11.63 -37.81
CA ARG A 22 5.46 -10.87 -36.67
C ARG A 22 4.27 -10.19 -36.03
N ILE A 23 3.82 -10.71 -34.88
CA ILE A 23 2.93 -9.99 -33.99
C ILE A 23 3.66 -8.72 -33.57
N PRO A 24 3.09 -7.52 -33.84
CA PRO A 24 3.73 -6.27 -33.44
C PRO A 24 3.77 -6.26 -31.88
N GLY A 25 5.00 -6.24 -31.38
CA GLY A 25 5.45 -5.94 -30.05
C GLY A 25 4.40 -5.81 -28.96
N ALA A 26 4.26 -6.85 -28.14
CA ALA A 26 3.97 -6.63 -26.73
C ALA A 26 5.17 -5.84 -26.19
N GLN A 27 5.08 -4.52 -26.25
CA GLN A 27 5.91 -3.65 -25.42
C GLN A 27 5.55 -4.01 -24.00
N SER A 28 6.44 -4.75 -23.34
CA SER A 28 6.48 -4.77 -21.89
C SER A 28 6.70 -3.32 -21.47
N ASP A 29 5.64 -2.64 -21.09
CA ASP A 29 5.74 -1.38 -20.37
C ASP A 29 6.52 -1.67 -19.11
N GLY A 30 7.83 -1.57 -19.24
CA GLY A 30 8.74 -1.60 -18.09
C GLY A 30 8.26 -0.49 -17.17
N VAL A 31 7.83 -0.89 -15.97
CA VAL A 31 7.46 0.05 -14.91
C VAL A 31 8.62 1.03 -14.80
N ASN A 32 8.42 2.24 -15.26
CA ASN A 32 9.42 3.30 -15.22
C ASN A 32 9.52 3.76 -13.75
N LEU A 33 10.46 3.17 -13.02
CA LEU A 33 10.69 3.41 -11.59
C LEU A 33 11.06 4.87 -11.27
N ASN A 34 11.29 5.71 -12.28
CA ASN A 34 11.69 7.11 -12.12
C ASN A 34 10.53 8.12 -12.28
N LYS A 35 9.30 7.66 -12.57
CA LYS A 35 8.14 8.56 -12.57
C LYS A 35 7.45 8.43 -11.23
N PRO A 36 7.29 9.52 -10.45
CA PRO A 36 6.50 9.46 -9.24
C PRO A 36 5.11 8.92 -9.60
N ALA A 37 4.71 7.82 -8.98
CA ALA A 37 3.40 7.27 -9.19
C ALA A 37 2.37 8.30 -8.72
N HIS A 38 1.46 8.72 -9.60
CA HIS A 38 0.36 9.59 -9.21
C HIS A 38 -0.67 8.75 -8.48
N PHE A 39 -0.57 8.72 -7.14
CA PHE A 39 -1.57 8.08 -6.31
C PHE A 39 -2.80 8.97 -6.20
N GLN A 40 -3.98 8.39 -6.34
CA GLN A 40 -5.23 9.10 -6.09
C GLN A 40 -5.43 9.28 -4.58
N ILE A 41 -5.71 10.50 -4.14
CA ILE A 41 -6.11 10.77 -2.77
C ILE A 41 -7.41 10.00 -2.50
N TRP A 42 -7.37 9.08 -1.54
CA TRP A 42 -8.54 8.34 -1.11
C TRP A 42 -9.37 9.12 -0.10
N ARG A 43 -8.70 9.76 0.89
CA ARG A 43 -9.33 10.58 1.91
C ARG A 43 -8.39 11.70 2.34
N LYS A 44 -9.01 12.78 2.85
CA LYS A 44 -8.31 13.82 3.59
C LYS A 44 -8.91 13.88 4.98
N ILE A 45 -8.08 13.81 6.02
CA ILE A 45 -8.49 13.83 7.41
C ILE A 45 -7.74 14.91 8.18
N ALA A 46 -8.41 15.50 9.19
CA ALA A 46 -7.79 16.47 10.09
C ALA A 46 -7.34 15.77 11.37
N LEU A 47 -6.05 15.78 11.65
CA LEU A 47 -5.47 15.35 12.93
C LEU A 47 -5.50 16.47 13.95
N GLY A 48 -5.29 16.15 15.24
CA GLY A 48 -5.30 17.12 16.33
C GLY A 48 -6.71 17.56 16.77
N THR A 49 -7.76 16.93 16.25
CA THR A 49 -9.15 17.21 16.63
C THR A 49 -9.42 16.80 18.07
N TYR A 50 -8.91 15.66 18.48
CA TYR A 50 -9.06 15.12 19.83
C TYR A 50 -7.73 15.20 20.58
N LYS A 51 -7.79 15.73 21.81
CA LYS A 51 -6.59 15.90 22.62
C LYS A 51 -6.46 14.76 23.63
N GLY A 52 -5.62 13.79 23.27
CA GLY A 52 -5.28 12.68 24.14
C GLY A 52 -6.14 11.42 23.93
N VAL A 53 -5.64 10.32 24.45
CA VAL A 53 -6.23 8.98 24.28
C VAL A 53 -7.66 8.89 24.80
N ASP A 54 -7.95 9.50 25.95
CA ASP A 54 -9.28 9.40 26.54
C ASP A 54 -10.38 10.08 25.71
N ALA A 55 -10.01 11.11 24.94
CA ALA A 55 -10.94 11.73 24.01
C ALA A 55 -11.27 10.76 22.85
N TYR A 56 -10.27 10.13 22.26
CA TYR A 56 -10.47 9.12 21.21
C TYR A 56 -11.27 7.91 21.72
N ARG A 57 -10.95 7.39 22.94
CA ARG A 57 -11.70 6.28 23.55
C ARG A 57 -13.18 6.61 23.68
N ARG A 58 -13.53 7.78 24.22
CA ARG A 58 -14.91 8.20 24.40
C ARG A 58 -15.65 8.32 23.07
N GLU A 59 -15.02 8.91 22.05
CA GLU A 59 -15.65 9.08 20.75
C GLU A 59 -15.85 7.75 20.03
N LEU A 60 -14.88 6.84 20.09
CA LEU A 60 -14.98 5.50 19.51
C LEU A 60 -16.09 4.70 20.21
N ASP A 61 -16.13 4.72 21.54
CA ASP A 61 -17.17 4.06 22.34
C ASP A 61 -18.58 4.64 22.04
N SER A 62 -18.71 5.97 22.01
CA SER A 62 -19.97 6.65 21.67
C SER A 62 -20.45 6.30 20.25
N ALA A 63 -19.53 5.98 19.36
CA ALA A 63 -19.81 5.53 18.00
C ALA A 63 -20.11 4.03 17.90
N GLY A 64 -20.05 3.28 19.01
CA GLY A 64 -20.19 1.82 19.02
C GLY A 64 -19.04 1.08 18.37
N ILE A 65 -17.86 1.70 18.30
CA ILE A 65 -16.65 1.14 17.68
C ILE A 65 -15.80 0.50 18.76
N LYS A 66 -15.42 -0.76 18.57
CA LYS A 66 -14.59 -1.50 19.51
C LYS A 66 -13.11 -1.15 19.34
N ILE A 67 -12.39 -1.08 20.46
CA ILE A 67 -10.93 -1.00 20.47
C ILE A 67 -10.40 -2.33 20.99
N GLY A 68 -9.53 -2.99 20.23
CA GLY A 68 -8.85 -4.21 20.67
C GLY A 68 -7.73 -3.91 21.66
N ASP A 69 -7.41 -4.87 22.55
CA ASP A 69 -6.48 -4.69 23.66
C ASP A 69 -5.12 -4.12 23.23
N ALA A 70 -4.47 -4.69 22.21
CA ALA A 70 -3.18 -4.19 21.73
C ALA A 70 -3.28 -2.78 21.13
N ALA A 71 -4.40 -2.44 20.48
CA ALA A 71 -4.63 -1.08 19.99
C ALA A 71 -4.80 -0.11 21.15
N ASP A 72 -5.58 -0.49 22.17
CA ASP A 72 -5.80 0.36 23.34
C ASP A 72 -4.50 0.60 24.14
N GLU A 73 -3.65 -0.44 24.26
CA GLU A 73 -2.34 -0.30 24.88
C GLU A 73 -1.48 0.74 24.15
N ILE A 74 -1.33 0.64 22.81
CA ILE A 74 -0.46 1.57 22.06
C ILE A 74 -1.03 2.98 22.01
N LEU A 75 -2.35 3.17 21.99
CA LEU A 75 -2.98 4.48 22.11
C LEU A 75 -2.62 5.18 23.45
N GLY A 76 -2.48 4.41 24.53
CA GLY A 76 -2.08 4.90 25.84
C GLY A 76 -0.58 5.11 26.04
N ARG A 77 0.27 4.75 25.06
CA ARG A 77 1.74 4.87 25.20
C ARG A 77 2.20 6.31 25.03
N PRO A 78 3.22 6.76 25.80
CA PRO A 78 3.82 8.08 25.61
C PRO A 78 4.40 8.32 24.20
N ALA A 79 4.79 7.25 23.51
CA ALA A 79 5.26 7.29 22.12
C ALA A 79 4.14 7.57 21.11
N PHE A 80 2.87 7.40 21.50
CA PHE A 80 1.74 7.81 20.67
C PHE A 80 1.59 9.33 20.75
N SER A 81 1.93 9.99 19.66
CA SER A 81 1.88 11.45 19.60
C SER A 81 0.52 11.91 19.08
N TYR A 82 -0.08 12.86 19.79
CA TYR A 82 -1.26 13.58 19.33
C TYR A 82 -0.80 14.91 18.74
N GLY A 83 -1.06 15.07 17.44
CA GLY A 83 -0.58 16.21 16.68
C GLY A 83 -1.28 17.53 17.01
N THR A 84 -0.75 18.60 16.44
CA THR A 84 -1.49 19.85 16.24
C THR A 84 -2.45 19.68 15.07
N MET A 85 -3.45 20.57 14.96
CA MET A 85 -4.38 20.57 13.81
C MET A 85 -3.60 20.57 12.50
N THR A 86 -3.71 19.48 11.76
CA THR A 86 -2.99 19.27 10.50
C THR A 86 -3.83 18.37 9.59
N ASP A 87 -3.99 18.78 8.35
CA ASP A 87 -4.63 17.94 7.33
C ASP A 87 -3.62 16.92 6.78
N VAL A 88 -4.05 15.67 6.67
CA VAL A 88 -3.28 14.58 6.06
C VAL A 88 -4.07 13.98 4.90
N GLU A 89 -3.43 13.92 3.74
CA GLU A 89 -3.97 13.27 2.56
C GLU A 89 -3.56 11.80 2.57
N LEU A 90 -4.55 10.92 2.49
CA LEU A 90 -4.37 9.48 2.61
C LEU A 90 -4.57 8.80 1.26
N VAL A 91 -3.76 7.80 1.02
CA VAL A 91 -3.82 6.89 -0.13
C VAL A 91 -4.08 5.48 0.37
N LEU A 92 -4.99 4.78 -0.30
CA LEU A 92 -5.29 3.38 -0.02
C LEU A 92 -4.78 2.52 -1.17
N VAL A 93 -3.85 1.62 -0.87
CA VAL A 93 -3.21 0.73 -1.84
C VAL A 93 -3.08 -0.68 -1.29
N SER A 94 -3.10 -1.67 -2.16
CA SER A 94 -2.66 -3.02 -1.83
C SER A 94 -1.13 -3.13 -1.92
N ALA A 95 -0.55 -4.15 -1.31
CA ALA A 95 0.88 -4.43 -1.49
C ALA A 95 1.21 -4.72 -2.97
N ALA A 96 0.28 -5.35 -3.72
CA ALA A 96 0.42 -5.57 -5.16
C ALA A 96 0.48 -4.27 -5.95
N ASP A 97 -0.31 -3.24 -5.59
CA ASP A 97 -0.27 -1.91 -6.24
C ASP A 97 1.10 -1.22 -6.09
N LEU A 98 1.85 -1.60 -5.06
CA LEU A 98 3.23 -1.17 -4.85
C LEU A 98 4.26 -2.02 -5.60
N GLY A 99 3.83 -3.02 -6.38
CA GLY A 99 4.69 -3.96 -7.10
C GLY A 99 5.21 -5.11 -6.25
N VAL A 100 4.53 -5.45 -5.15
CA VAL A 100 4.81 -6.62 -4.30
C VAL A 100 3.92 -7.77 -4.78
N GLU A 101 4.42 -8.56 -5.72
CA GLU A 101 3.64 -9.63 -6.39
C GLU A 101 3.55 -10.93 -5.59
N THR A 102 4.47 -11.13 -4.65
CA THR A 102 4.52 -12.29 -3.75
C THR A 102 4.54 -11.84 -2.30
N GLU A 103 4.42 -12.77 -1.36
CA GLU A 103 4.58 -12.43 0.06
C GLU A 103 5.92 -11.73 0.32
N SER A 104 5.87 -10.68 1.11
CA SER A 104 7.03 -9.85 1.47
C SER A 104 6.98 -9.48 2.94
N SER A 105 8.10 -9.06 3.50
CA SER A 105 8.11 -8.51 4.85
C SER A 105 7.45 -7.14 4.92
N LEU A 106 6.93 -6.77 6.09
CA LEU A 106 6.36 -5.43 6.33
C LEU A 106 7.38 -4.33 6.00
N ALA A 107 8.65 -4.52 6.40
CA ALA A 107 9.73 -3.60 6.04
C ALA A 107 9.93 -3.48 4.51
N GLY A 108 9.79 -4.60 3.78
CA GLY A 108 9.85 -4.63 2.32
C GLY A 108 8.75 -3.78 1.69
N VAL A 109 7.50 -3.93 2.17
CA VAL A 109 6.35 -3.12 1.71
C VAL A 109 6.58 -1.64 2.01
N TYR A 110 7.01 -1.28 3.21
CA TYR A 110 7.28 0.10 3.59
C TYR A 110 8.43 0.73 2.77
N LYS A 111 9.50 -0.05 2.53
CA LYS A 111 10.59 0.39 1.66
C LYS A 111 10.07 0.68 0.25
N ARG A 112 9.23 -0.20 -0.29
CA ARG A 112 8.67 -0.03 -1.62
C ARG A 112 7.74 1.19 -1.71
N ALA A 113 6.89 1.42 -0.71
CA ALA A 113 6.02 2.59 -0.62
C ALA A 113 6.81 3.90 -0.64
N ARG A 114 7.90 3.98 0.15
CA ARG A 114 8.79 5.16 0.16
C ARG A 114 9.46 5.40 -1.20
N GLN A 115 9.85 4.34 -1.91
CA GLN A 115 10.46 4.46 -3.26
C GLN A 115 9.51 5.08 -4.28
N VAL A 116 8.20 4.90 -4.12
CA VAL A 116 7.19 5.48 -5.00
C VAL A 116 6.61 6.80 -4.48
N GLY A 117 7.17 7.35 -3.40
CA GLY A 117 6.85 8.68 -2.87
C GLY A 117 5.73 8.70 -1.83
N LEU A 118 5.39 7.56 -1.23
CA LEU A 118 4.45 7.49 -0.10
C LEU A 118 5.21 7.60 1.23
N GLU A 119 4.55 8.18 2.23
CA GLU A 119 5.07 8.30 3.60
C GLU A 119 4.26 7.46 4.58
N LEU A 120 4.89 7.10 5.70
CA LEU A 120 4.18 6.48 6.80
C LEU A 120 3.25 7.50 7.46
N CYS A 121 2.11 7.02 7.89
CA CYS A 121 1.14 7.82 8.62
C CYS A 121 1.61 8.12 10.05
N PRO A 122 1.33 9.31 10.60
CA PRO A 122 1.28 9.48 12.05
C PRO A 122 0.33 8.45 12.67
N ALA A 123 0.66 7.91 13.84
CA ALA A 123 -0.16 6.89 14.50
C ALA A 123 -1.60 7.37 14.78
N GLU A 124 -1.78 8.68 14.99
CA GLU A 124 -3.08 9.34 15.20
C GLU A 124 -4.05 9.14 14.03
N VAL A 125 -3.55 8.85 12.81
CA VAL A 125 -4.38 8.50 11.65
C VAL A 125 -5.29 7.30 11.96
N GLY A 126 -4.81 6.31 12.72
CA GLY A 126 -5.59 5.12 13.07
C GLY A 126 -6.93 5.44 13.73
N PRO A 127 -6.96 6.01 14.93
CA PRO A 127 -8.20 6.33 15.62
C PRO A 127 -9.01 7.42 14.90
N GLN A 128 -8.37 8.44 14.30
CA GLN A 128 -9.08 9.47 13.55
C GLN A 128 -9.80 8.89 12.34
N LEU A 129 -9.09 8.13 11.51
CA LEU A 129 -9.67 7.49 10.35
C LEU A 129 -10.77 6.50 10.74
N ARG A 130 -10.62 5.79 11.89
CA ARG A 130 -11.66 4.89 12.38
C ARG A 130 -12.97 5.61 12.68
N LEU A 131 -12.92 6.82 13.22
CA LEU A 131 -14.09 7.66 13.45
C LEU A 131 -14.72 8.16 12.14
N ASP A 132 -13.91 8.48 11.16
CA ASP A 132 -14.35 9.04 9.88
C ASP A 132 -14.85 7.97 8.89
N TYR A 133 -14.25 6.77 8.92
CA TYR A 133 -14.55 5.68 7.97
C TYR A 133 -15.58 4.71 8.53
N ARG A 134 -16.83 5.15 8.65
CA ARG A 134 -17.93 4.35 9.22
C ARG A 134 -18.61 3.40 8.24
N ASN A 135 -18.49 3.66 6.95
CA ASN A 135 -19.06 2.83 5.87
C ASN A 135 -18.08 1.79 5.33
N GLN A 136 -17.13 1.33 6.16
CA GLN A 136 -16.17 0.30 5.79
C GLN A 136 -16.90 -0.98 5.39
N PRO A 137 -16.61 -1.59 4.22
CA PRO A 137 -17.21 -2.86 3.80
C PRO A 137 -16.97 -4.00 4.79
N LEU A 138 -17.94 -4.89 4.89
CA LEU A 138 -17.81 -6.10 5.71
C LEU A 138 -16.65 -6.97 5.20
N GLY A 139 -15.81 -7.42 6.11
CA GLY A 139 -14.62 -8.23 5.82
C GLY A 139 -13.39 -7.44 5.39
N GLU A 140 -13.51 -6.12 5.23
CA GLU A 140 -12.35 -5.29 4.93
C GLU A 140 -11.45 -5.09 6.15
N ALA A 141 -10.15 -5.21 5.94
CA ALA A 141 -9.11 -4.84 6.88
C ALA A 141 -8.13 -3.86 6.21
N LEU A 142 -7.85 -2.74 6.89
CA LEU A 142 -6.93 -1.70 6.41
C LEU A 142 -5.84 -1.47 7.45
N ASP A 143 -4.62 -1.80 7.10
CA ASP A 143 -3.45 -1.56 7.94
C ASP A 143 -3.02 -0.10 7.81
N ILE A 144 -2.87 0.59 8.92
CA ILE A 144 -2.26 1.92 8.93
C ILE A 144 -0.75 1.73 8.79
N ALA A 145 -0.20 2.19 7.69
CA ALA A 145 1.25 2.18 7.49
C ALA A 145 1.88 3.23 8.40
N MET A 146 2.34 2.82 9.55
CA MET A 146 2.90 3.67 10.61
C MET A 146 4.18 3.06 11.18
N GLU A 147 4.99 3.86 11.87
CA GLU A 147 6.06 3.31 12.68
C GLU A 147 5.44 2.46 13.81
N PRO A 148 5.85 1.19 13.96
CA PRO A 148 5.28 0.32 14.97
C PRO A 148 5.53 0.85 16.38
N LEU A 149 4.52 0.77 17.23
CA LEU A 149 4.62 1.11 18.64
C LEU A 149 4.61 -0.15 19.49
N ALA A 150 5.46 -0.18 20.51
CA ALA A 150 5.54 -1.33 21.42
C ALA A 150 4.36 -1.35 22.40
N THR A 151 3.71 -2.50 22.55
CA THR A 151 2.78 -2.79 23.64
C THR A 151 3.50 -2.82 25.01
N TYR A 152 2.79 -3.05 26.10
CA TYR A 152 3.43 -3.22 27.43
C TYR A 152 4.31 -4.48 27.50
N SER A 153 4.00 -5.52 26.73
CA SER A 153 4.84 -6.71 26.57
C SER A 153 6.07 -6.50 25.67
N GLY A 154 6.15 -5.35 24.99
CA GLY A 154 7.25 -5.02 24.09
C GLY A 154 7.00 -5.43 22.63
N ASP A 155 5.82 -5.95 22.30
CA ASP A 155 5.49 -6.39 20.94
C ASP A 155 5.26 -5.19 20.01
N PRO A 156 6.03 -5.07 18.92
CA PRO A 156 5.80 -4.03 17.92
C PRO A 156 4.42 -4.18 17.28
N THR A 157 3.62 -3.13 17.30
CA THR A 157 2.21 -3.17 16.89
C THR A 157 1.90 -1.99 15.97
N ILE A 158 1.17 -2.26 14.89
CA ILE A 158 0.55 -1.25 14.02
C ILE A 158 -0.97 -1.28 14.21
N LEU A 159 -1.63 -0.18 13.88
CA LEU A 159 -3.08 -0.09 13.94
C LEU A 159 -3.73 -0.60 12.65
N THR A 160 -4.85 -1.29 12.80
CA THR A 160 -5.66 -1.83 11.70
C THR A 160 -7.13 -1.50 11.91
N LEU A 161 -7.76 -0.94 10.89
CA LEU A 161 -9.21 -0.76 10.86
C LEU A 161 -9.86 -2.02 10.29
N VAL A 162 -10.85 -2.56 10.99
CA VAL A 162 -11.57 -3.75 10.53
C VAL A 162 -13.08 -3.55 10.63
N ASN A 163 -13.81 -4.20 9.72
CA ASN A 163 -15.24 -4.40 9.84
C ASN A 163 -15.51 -5.91 9.77
N TRP A 164 -15.61 -6.54 10.93
CA TRP A 164 -16.03 -7.93 11.03
C TRP A 164 -17.54 -8.02 11.26
N GLY A 165 -18.14 -9.21 11.16
CA GLY A 165 -19.58 -9.38 11.36
C GLY A 165 -20.09 -8.90 12.72
N THR A 166 -19.22 -8.59 13.67
CA THR A 166 -19.53 -8.01 14.98
C THR A 166 -19.45 -6.48 15.01
N GLY A 167 -19.17 -5.83 13.88
CA GLY A 167 -19.09 -4.39 13.72
C GLY A 167 -17.70 -3.83 13.45
N LEU A 168 -17.61 -2.51 13.48
CA LEU A 168 -16.38 -1.76 13.25
C LEU A 168 -15.46 -1.84 14.47
N ALA A 169 -14.15 -2.02 14.22
CA ALA A 169 -13.18 -1.99 15.28
C ALA A 169 -11.84 -1.36 14.83
N LEU A 170 -11.08 -0.89 15.81
CA LEU A 170 -9.68 -0.52 15.70
C LEU A 170 -8.88 -1.57 16.48
N ILE A 171 -7.99 -2.30 15.81
CA ILE A 171 -7.21 -3.36 16.44
C ILE A 171 -5.71 -3.13 16.27
N GLY A 172 -4.91 -3.79 17.11
CA GLY A 172 -3.47 -3.91 16.90
C GLY A 172 -3.14 -5.15 16.07
N ARG A 173 -2.19 -5.02 15.15
CA ARG A 173 -1.57 -6.13 14.41
C ARG A 173 -0.07 -6.15 14.61
N ASP A 174 0.52 -7.31 14.36
CA ASP A 174 1.97 -7.49 14.41
C ASP A 174 2.67 -6.51 13.46
N GLY A 175 3.48 -5.64 14.04
CA GLY A 175 4.24 -4.60 13.36
C GLY A 175 5.74 -4.92 13.23
N ARG A 176 6.15 -6.16 13.50
CA ARG A 176 7.55 -6.56 13.31
C ARG A 176 7.98 -6.39 11.85
N SER A 177 9.19 -5.93 11.65
CA SER A 177 9.76 -5.66 10.32
C SER A 177 9.75 -6.88 9.40
N GLU A 178 9.89 -8.08 9.97
CA GLU A 178 9.89 -9.37 9.30
C GLU A 178 8.51 -9.99 9.10
N SER A 179 7.44 -9.40 9.68
CA SER A 179 6.07 -9.93 9.55
C SER A 179 5.68 -10.03 8.08
N MET A 180 5.20 -11.22 7.69
CA MET A 180 4.85 -11.50 6.31
C MET A 180 3.53 -10.84 5.92
N VAL A 181 3.54 -10.23 4.76
CA VAL A 181 2.44 -9.46 4.17
C VAL A 181 2.05 -10.08 2.83
N SER A 182 0.76 -10.37 2.67
CA SER A 182 0.20 -10.83 1.38
C SER A 182 0.13 -9.69 0.36
N PRO A 183 0.28 -9.96 -0.94
CA PRO A 183 0.03 -8.98 -1.99
C PRO A 183 -1.34 -8.30 -1.93
N THR A 184 -2.34 -9.01 -1.41
CA THR A 184 -3.72 -8.49 -1.25
C THR A 184 -3.93 -7.66 0.01
N SER A 185 -2.96 -7.61 0.92
CA SER A 185 -3.04 -6.76 2.13
C SER A 185 -3.12 -5.29 1.72
N ARG A 186 -4.05 -4.58 2.35
CA ARG A 186 -4.34 -3.17 2.02
C ARG A 186 -3.80 -2.25 3.09
N PHE A 187 -3.12 -1.22 2.64
CA PHE A 187 -2.45 -0.24 3.50
C PHE A 187 -2.95 1.17 3.23
N VAL A 188 -3.03 1.94 4.31
CA VAL A 188 -3.25 3.38 4.26
C VAL A 188 -1.90 4.07 4.48
N PHE A 189 -1.44 4.81 3.48
CA PHE A 189 -0.24 5.65 3.53
C PHE A 189 -0.63 7.13 3.51
N ALA A 190 0.28 7.99 3.92
CA ALA A 190 0.17 9.42 3.74
C ALA A 190 0.88 9.87 2.45
N LEU A 191 0.32 10.91 1.81
CA LEU A 191 1.06 11.66 0.81
C LEU A 191 1.97 12.68 1.49
N PRO A 192 3.15 12.94 0.92
CA PRO A 192 4.02 14.02 1.41
C PRO A 192 3.27 15.35 1.40
N THR A 193 3.38 16.11 2.46
CA THR A 193 2.82 17.47 2.48
C THR A 193 3.51 18.31 1.39
N SER A 194 2.72 18.98 0.54
CA SER A 194 3.20 19.72 -0.65
C SER A 194 4.36 20.69 -0.37
N GLY A 195 4.41 21.28 0.81
CA GLY A 195 5.53 22.14 1.23
C GLY A 195 6.86 21.41 1.41
N ARG A 196 6.86 20.09 1.62
CA ARG A 196 8.10 19.30 1.72
C ARG A 196 8.64 18.94 0.34
N LEU A 197 7.76 18.80 -0.66
CA LEU A 197 8.16 18.58 -2.05
C LEU A 197 8.81 19.84 -2.65
N GLU A 198 8.35 21.02 -2.26
CA GLU A 198 8.99 22.29 -2.67
C GLU A 198 10.36 22.47 -1.99
N ALA A 199 10.47 22.19 -0.69
CA ALA A 199 11.75 22.24 0.03
C ALA A 199 12.80 21.25 -0.52
N MET A 200 12.38 20.09 -1.04
CA MET A 200 13.27 19.12 -1.70
C MET A 200 13.67 19.55 -3.13
N ARG A 201 12.90 20.43 -3.78
CA ARG A 201 13.24 21.01 -5.08
C ARG A 201 14.19 22.18 -4.97
N ASP A 202 14.16 22.90 -3.85
CA ASP A 202 14.96 24.08 -3.58
C ASP A 202 16.27 23.78 -2.83
N ASP A 203 16.63 22.50 -2.61
CA ASP A 203 17.93 22.12 -2.04
C ASP A 203 19.01 22.21 -3.12
N PRO A 204 19.88 23.25 -3.09
CA PRO A 204 20.90 23.48 -4.12
C PRO A 204 22.08 22.49 -4.05
N GLN A 205 22.02 21.46 -3.21
CA GLN A 205 23.11 20.48 -3.03
C GLN A 205 23.11 19.35 -4.09
N ILE A 206 22.14 19.31 -5.01
CA ILE A 206 22.14 18.34 -6.12
C ILE A 206 22.41 19.04 -7.45
N VAL A 207 23.59 19.64 -7.57
CA VAL A 207 24.14 20.02 -8.89
C VAL A 207 24.98 18.83 -9.36
N PRO A 208 24.64 18.16 -10.48
CA PRO A 208 25.56 17.21 -11.08
C PRO A 208 26.77 18.00 -11.56
N THR A 209 27.93 17.79 -10.94
CA THR A 209 29.21 18.25 -11.46
C THR A 209 29.43 17.61 -12.82
N SER A 210 29.21 18.39 -13.87
CA SER A 210 29.71 18.08 -15.21
C SER A 210 31.24 18.18 -15.14
N SER A 211 31.91 17.05 -15.18
CA SER A 211 33.37 16.99 -15.40
C SER A 211 33.66 17.24 -16.88
N GLU A 212 34.47 18.26 -17.13
CA GLU A 212 35.23 18.46 -18.39
C GLU A 212 36.17 17.28 -18.68
#